data_d87c46614aafd7b09840d9a29f4b2468
#
_entry.id   d87c46614aafd7b09840d9a29f4b2468
#
_cell.length_a   1.000
_cell.length_b   1.000
_cell.length_c   1.000
_cell.angle_alpha   90.00
_cell.angle_beta   90.00
_cell.angle_gamma   90.00
#
_symmetry.space_group_name_H-M   'P 1'
#
loop_
_entity.id
_entity.type
_entity.pdbx_description
1 polymer ?
#
loop_
_entity_poly.entity_id
_entity_poly.type
_entity_poly.pdbx_seq_one_letter_code
_entity_poly.pdbx_strand_id
1 'polypeptide(L)'
;MTRTVIGFVAFALATEHVRSSDPSPTPTPDKSQYTIFNPTPIDLRRPYNTDRPSKTDSPYTIDAGVFQVESDVWNWTLDYQNGVRTRTWIASNTNFKLGLTNWMDLQVFPQFYVNTRTSGPAYGTPVEHDGFGDTTLRLKINLLANDGGKLAIGFLSSLKIPTNTGNTGNHVWEPGFELPVSYSLPWGFTLFAQTRIDILDKPRSSKMRVQWQNPIGLSRTIVGNLSGYVEFYDAVSTGPWVGTLDTGLIYQVTPNFSIDVNAFFGLTDNAPDYNVFSGFGYRF
;
A
#
# COMPACT_ATOMS: atom_id res chain seq x y z
N MET A 1 -19.32 32.70 -6.13
CA MET A 1 -19.92 32.26 -4.83
C MET A 1 -21.03 31.30 -5.15
N THR A 2 -20.79 30.01 -5.04
CA THR A 2 -21.86 29.01 -5.15
C THR A 2 -21.59 27.97 -4.05
N ARG A 3 -22.45 27.98 -3.03
CA ARG A 3 -22.36 27.06 -1.88
C ARG A 3 -23.01 25.73 -2.29
N THR A 4 -22.23 24.66 -2.30
CA THR A 4 -22.76 23.31 -2.41
C THR A 4 -23.02 22.76 -1.01
N VAL A 5 -24.29 22.46 -0.74
CA VAL A 5 -24.77 21.83 0.51
C VAL A 5 -24.55 20.33 0.40
N ILE A 6 -23.72 19.77 1.26
CA ILE A 6 -23.57 18.31 1.40
C ILE A 6 -24.63 17.84 2.39
N GLY A 7 -25.62 17.10 1.88
CA GLY A 7 -26.67 16.48 2.70
C GLY A 7 -26.14 15.19 3.36
N PHE A 8 -26.21 15.14 4.69
CA PHE A 8 -26.02 13.91 5.46
C PHE A 8 -27.27 13.04 5.37
N VAL A 9 -27.11 11.81 4.86
CA VAL A 9 -28.15 10.77 4.93
C VAL A 9 -27.95 9.97 6.22
N ALA A 10 -28.87 10.13 7.16
CA ALA A 10 -28.92 9.33 8.38
C ALA A 10 -29.66 8.01 8.11
N PHE A 11 -28.96 6.88 8.26
CA PHE A 11 -29.59 5.55 8.26
C PHE A 11 -29.95 5.14 9.68
N ALA A 12 -31.24 4.89 9.92
CA ALA A 12 -31.75 4.34 11.16
C ALA A 12 -31.45 2.83 11.23
N LEU A 13 -30.75 2.38 12.26
CA LEU A 13 -30.45 0.98 12.56
C LEU A 13 -31.60 0.38 13.37
N ALA A 14 -32.30 -0.60 12.79
CA ALA A 14 -33.17 -1.50 13.54
C ALA A 14 -32.32 -2.63 14.11
N THR A 15 -32.29 -2.77 15.42
CA THR A 15 -31.56 -3.84 16.13
C THR A 15 -32.47 -5.03 16.35
N GLU A 16 -32.32 -6.10 15.57
CA GLU A 16 -32.81 -7.41 15.94
C GLU A 16 -31.72 -8.18 16.69
N HIS A 17 -31.97 -8.47 17.95
CA HIS A 17 -31.12 -9.31 18.79
C HIS A 17 -31.41 -10.80 18.50
N VAL A 18 -30.65 -11.40 17.60
CA VAL A 18 -30.54 -12.87 17.53
C VAL A 18 -29.35 -13.27 18.41
N ARG A 19 -29.64 -13.85 19.58
CA ARG A 19 -28.62 -14.56 20.38
C ARG A 19 -28.26 -15.85 19.67
N SER A 20 -27.21 -15.86 18.88
CA SER A 20 -26.52 -17.09 18.53
C SER A 20 -25.46 -17.35 19.62
N SER A 21 -25.43 -18.56 20.17
CA SER A 21 -24.34 -19.02 21.02
C SER A 21 -23.10 -19.14 20.13
N ASP A 22 -22.22 -18.16 20.17
CA ASP A 22 -20.93 -18.24 19.49
C ASP A 22 -20.16 -19.45 20.06
N PRO A 23 -19.66 -20.37 19.23
CA PRO A 23 -18.77 -21.43 19.68
C PRO A 23 -17.55 -20.77 20.34
N SER A 24 -17.12 -21.33 21.48
CA SER A 24 -15.91 -20.87 22.17
C SER A 24 -14.76 -20.76 21.17
N PRO A 25 -14.03 -19.65 21.12
CA PRO A 25 -12.95 -19.48 20.16
C PRO A 25 -11.92 -20.60 20.35
N THR A 26 -11.64 -21.33 19.29
CA THR A 26 -10.54 -22.30 19.28
C THR A 26 -9.26 -21.57 19.64
N PRO A 27 -8.44 -22.09 20.59
CA PRO A 27 -7.20 -21.43 20.97
C PRO A 27 -6.32 -21.20 19.73
N THR A 28 -5.86 -19.98 19.52
CA THR A 28 -4.91 -19.68 18.45
C THR A 28 -3.61 -20.44 18.74
N PRO A 29 -3.07 -21.22 17.78
CA PRO A 29 -1.83 -21.96 17.99
C PRO A 29 -0.68 -21.02 18.40
N ASP A 30 0.12 -21.43 19.39
CA ASP A 30 1.34 -20.70 19.73
C ASP A 30 2.38 -20.88 18.61
N LYS A 31 2.70 -19.79 17.92
CA LYS A 31 3.67 -19.75 16.83
C LYS A 31 4.98 -19.07 17.22
N SER A 32 5.19 -18.75 18.50
CA SER A 32 6.36 -18.00 18.99
C SER A 32 7.69 -18.71 18.72
N GLN A 33 7.66 -20.05 18.58
CA GLN A 33 8.83 -20.88 18.29
C GLN A 33 9.32 -20.80 16.83
N TYR A 34 8.48 -20.26 15.89
CA TYR A 34 8.84 -20.26 14.48
C TYR A 34 9.66 -19.02 14.13
N THR A 35 10.70 -19.27 13.36
CA THR A 35 11.67 -18.28 12.89
C THR A 35 12.07 -18.61 11.44
N ILE A 36 12.90 -17.77 10.84
CA ILE A 36 13.49 -18.05 9.51
C ILE A 36 14.23 -19.40 9.46
N PHE A 37 14.79 -19.89 10.60
CA PHE A 37 15.51 -21.16 10.71
C PHE A 37 14.61 -22.33 11.15
N ASN A 38 13.42 -22.05 11.63
CA ASN A 38 12.38 -23.01 11.98
C ASN A 38 11.06 -22.53 11.38
N PRO A 39 10.82 -22.77 10.07
CA PRO A 39 9.66 -22.22 9.35
C PRO A 39 8.33 -22.67 9.90
N THR A 40 7.33 -21.80 9.80
CA THR A 40 5.94 -22.13 10.14
C THR A 40 5.40 -23.24 9.21
N PRO A 41 4.93 -24.37 9.75
CA PRO A 41 4.27 -25.44 8.97
C PRO A 41 3.12 -24.92 8.14
N ILE A 42 2.89 -25.54 6.98
CA ILE A 42 1.87 -25.09 6.00
C ILE A 42 0.47 -25.02 6.61
N ASP A 43 0.09 -25.97 7.43
CA ASP A 43 -1.21 -26.08 8.10
C ASP A 43 -1.42 -25.00 9.20
N LEU A 44 -0.34 -24.37 9.66
CA LEU A 44 -0.38 -23.27 10.62
C LEU A 44 -0.21 -21.89 9.99
N ARG A 45 0.05 -21.82 8.67
CA ARG A 45 0.21 -20.52 7.99
C ARG A 45 -1.10 -19.73 8.00
N ARG A 46 -0.96 -18.41 8.15
CA ARG A 46 -2.08 -17.48 8.03
C ARG A 46 -2.72 -17.52 6.65
N PRO A 47 -3.97 -17.08 6.52
CA PRO A 47 -4.53 -16.77 5.22
C PRO A 47 -3.58 -15.83 4.44
N TYR A 48 -3.51 -16.05 3.14
CA TYR A 48 -2.69 -15.20 2.27
C TYR A 48 -3.16 -13.74 2.31
N ASN A 49 -2.23 -12.84 2.47
CA ASN A 49 -2.47 -11.41 2.50
C ASN A 49 -1.33 -10.67 1.79
N THR A 50 -1.64 -9.54 1.16
CA THR A 50 -0.69 -8.69 0.45
C THR A 50 -0.73 -7.27 0.99
N ASP A 51 0.36 -6.51 0.78
CA ASP A 51 0.36 -5.05 0.99
C ASP A 51 -0.23 -4.31 -0.22
N ARG A 52 -0.31 -5.01 -1.35
CA ARG A 52 -0.95 -4.54 -2.59
C ARG A 52 -2.47 -4.63 -2.50
N PRO A 53 -3.20 -3.87 -3.32
CA PRO A 53 -2.75 -2.81 -4.23
C PRO A 53 -2.93 -1.39 -3.68
N SER A 54 -3.54 -1.22 -2.50
CA SER A 54 -3.82 0.07 -1.87
C SER A 54 -2.54 0.80 -1.46
N LYS A 55 -2.64 2.10 -1.19
CA LYS A 55 -1.55 2.87 -0.58
C LYS A 55 -1.40 2.57 0.91
N THR A 56 -2.47 2.06 1.53
CA THR A 56 -2.42 1.50 2.89
C THR A 56 -1.78 0.12 2.85
N ASP A 57 -0.71 -0.05 3.60
CA ASP A 57 -0.10 -1.37 3.82
C ASP A 57 -0.95 -2.23 4.75
N SER A 58 -0.81 -3.54 4.63
CA SER A 58 -1.43 -4.50 5.55
C SER A 58 -0.73 -4.48 6.92
N PRO A 59 -1.46 -4.51 8.05
CA PRO A 59 -0.85 -4.63 9.38
C PRO A 59 -0.30 -6.03 9.67
N TYR A 60 -0.60 -7.02 8.83
CA TYR A 60 -0.18 -8.40 9.01
C TYR A 60 1.21 -8.65 8.42
N THR A 61 2.03 -9.43 9.14
CA THR A 61 3.29 -9.97 8.62
C THR A 61 3.08 -11.31 7.94
N ILE A 62 3.98 -11.71 7.06
CA ILE A 62 4.01 -13.10 6.58
C ILE A 62 4.55 -14.02 7.65
N ASP A 63 4.21 -15.34 7.56
CA ASP A 63 4.66 -16.33 8.53
C ASP A 63 6.17 -16.53 8.47
N ALA A 64 6.76 -16.92 9.61
CA ALA A 64 8.20 -17.17 9.75
C ALA A 64 8.72 -18.20 8.72
N GLY A 65 9.83 -17.88 8.06
CA GLY A 65 10.46 -18.72 7.04
C GLY A 65 9.71 -18.80 5.72
N VAL A 66 8.62 -18.03 5.55
CA VAL A 66 7.86 -17.95 4.31
C VAL A 66 8.40 -16.81 3.45
N PHE A 67 8.43 -17.03 2.14
CA PHE A 67 8.80 -16.03 1.15
C PHE A 67 7.60 -15.65 0.31
N GLN A 68 7.44 -14.35 0.03
CA GLN A 68 6.35 -13.80 -0.79
C GLN A 68 6.90 -12.73 -1.72
N VAL A 69 6.37 -12.69 -2.93
CA VAL A 69 6.68 -11.68 -3.94
C VAL A 69 5.39 -10.98 -4.33
N GLU A 70 5.43 -9.66 -4.34
CA GLU A 70 4.36 -8.80 -4.82
C GLU A 70 4.95 -7.83 -5.84
N SER A 71 4.36 -7.71 -7.03
CA SER A 71 4.96 -6.90 -8.10
C SER A 71 3.90 -6.22 -8.96
N ASP A 72 4.17 -4.98 -9.36
CA ASP A 72 3.53 -4.42 -10.54
C ASP A 72 4.07 -5.10 -11.79
N VAL A 73 3.19 -5.58 -12.64
CA VAL A 73 3.57 -5.98 -14.01
C VAL A 73 3.81 -4.73 -14.83
N TRP A 74 2.91 -3.78 -14.69
CA TRP A 74 3.01 -2.44 -15.26
C TRP A 74 2.33 -1.43 -14.34
N ASN A 75 2.85 -0.20 -14.39
CA ASN A 75 2.31 0.93 -13.63
C ASN A 75 2.53 2.20 -14.46
N TRP A 76 1.47 2.94 -14.71
CA TRP A 76 1.52 4.14 -15.53
C TRP A 76 0.83 5.30 -14.83
N THR A 77 1.54 6.43 -14.74
CA THR A 77 1.07 7.67 -14.12
C THR A 77 1.08 8.78 -15.15
N LEU A 78 0.02 9.56 -15.16
CA LEU A 78 -0.05 10.86 -15.83
C LEU A 78 -0.20 11.96 -14.80
N ASP A 79 0.60 13.01 -14.96
CA ASP A 79 0.55 14.22 -14.15
C ASP A 79 0.64 15.43 -15.07
N TYR A 80 -0.35 16.31 -14.99
CA TYR A 80 -0.39 17.55 -15.76
C TYR A 80 -0.58 18.74 -14.83
N GLN A 81 0.51 19.43 -14.52
CA GLN A 81 0.52 20.56 -13.59
C GLN A 81 1.18 21.79 -14.24
N ASN A 82 0.53 22.94 -14.16
CA ASN A 82 1.06 24.23 -14.61
C ASN A 82 1.60 24.23 -16.06
N GLY A 83 0.92 23.52 -16.97
CA GLY A 83 1.33 23.39 -18.38
C GLY A 83 2.45 22.37 -18.61
N VAL A 84 2.91 21.69 -17.59
CA VAL A 84 3.91 20.61 -17.66
C VAL A 84 3.21 19.27 -17.58
N ARG A 85 3.49 18.39 -18.54
CA ARG A 85 3.00 17.01 -18.56
C ARG A 85 4.15 16.07 -18.23
N THR A 86 3.98 15.30 -17.16
CA THR A 86 4.87 14.21 -16.78
C THR A 86 4.16 12.87 -16.95
N ARG A 87 4.79 11.94 -17.63
CA ARG A 87 4.36 10.55 -17.75
C ARG A 87 5.41 9.68 -17.13
N THR A 88 5.00 8.84 -16.19
CA THR A 88 5.88 7.87 -15.56
C THR A 88 5.37 6.47 -15.86
N TRP A 89 6.28 5.63 -16.31
CA TRP A 89 6.08 4.21 -16.53
C TRP A 89 7.01 3.43 -15.61
N ILE A 90 6.46 2.49 -14.84
CA ILE A 90 7.25 1.60 -13.99
C ILE A 90 6.90 0.17 -14.37
N ALA A 91 7.92 -0.64 -14.64
CA ALA A 91 7.79 -2.07 -14.78
C ALA A 91 8.50 -2.77 -13.62
N SER A 92 7.85 -3.80 -13.09
CA SER A 92 8.40 -4.61 -11.99
C SER A 92 8.79 -3.77 -10.75
N ASN A 93 7.84 -2.99 -10.24
CA ASN A 93 7.94 -2.42 -8.89
C ASN A 93 7.66 -3.55 -7.90
N THR A 94 8.70 -4.20 -7.41
CA THR A 94 8.59 -5.52 -6.77
C THR A 94 8.92 -5.48 -5.30
N ASN A 95 8.05 -6.03 -4.46
CA ASN A 95 8.27 -6.23 -3.03
C ASN A 95 8.60 -7.70 -2.76
N PHE A 96 9.84 -7.97 -2.37
CA PHE A 96 10.28 -9.27 -1.85
C PHE A 96 10.13 -9.27 -0.34
N LYS A 97 9.35 -10.21 0.19
CA LYS A 97 9.03 -10.30 1.62
C LYS A 97 9.54 -11.63 2.18
N LEU A 98 10.18 -11.57 3.34
CA LEU A 98 10.68 -12.73 4.07
C LEU A 98 10.23 -12.67 5.54
N GLY A 99 9.46 -13.65 5.98
CA GLY A 99 9.07 -13.79 7.39
C GLY A 99 10.26 -14.16 8.26
N LEU A 100 10.61 -13.29 9.20
CA LEU A 100 11.72 -13.51 10.13
C LEU A 100 11.25 -14.26 11.38
N THR A 101 10.12 -13.86 11.92
CA THR A 101 9.46 -14.45 13.08
C THR A 101 7.95 -14.48 12.87
N ASN A 102 7.19 -14.98 13.83
CA ASN A 102 5.73 -14.95 13.75
C ASN A 102 5.12 -13.53 13.63
N TRP A 103 5.82 -12.50 14.06
CA TRP A 103 5.33 -11.12 14.16
C TRP A 103 6.20 -10.09 13.43
N MET A 104 7.19 -10.54 12.64
CA MET A 104 8.13 -9.65 11.96
C MET A 104 8.52 -10.20 10.59
N ASP A 105 8.50 -9.35 9.57
CA ASP A 105 9.04 -9.65 8.23
C ASP A 105 9.96 -8.54 7.72
N LEU A 106 10.89 -8.92 6.87
CA LEU A 106 11.80 -8.04 6.15
C LEU A 106 11.31 -7.94 4.69
N GLN A 107 11.35 -6.73 4.15
CA GLN A 107 10.94 -6.46 2.80
C GLN A 107 12.02 -5.68 2.04
N VAL A 108 12.22 -6.05 0.77
CA VAL A 108 13.12 -5.34 -0.15
C VAL A 108 12.32 -4.96 -1.37
N PHE A 109 12.26 -3.68 -1.67
CA PHE A 109 11.39 -3.09 -2.67
C PHE A 109 12.19 -2.36 -3.76
N PRO A 110 12.84 -3.07 -4.72
CA PRO A 110 13.50 -2.45 -5.86
C PRO A 110 12.50 -2.04 -6.93
N GLN A 111 12.78 -0.93 -7.61
CA GLN A 111 12.10 -0.54 -8.85
C GLN A 111 12.99 -0.93 -10.03
N PHE A 112 12.70 -2.06 -10.67
CA PHE A 112 13.59 -2.62 -11.71
C PHE A 112 13.67 -1.78 -12.97
N TYR A 113 12.60 -1.08 -13.33
CA TYR A 113 12.62 -0.16 -14.48
C TYR A 113 11.65 1.00 -14.25
N VAL A 114 12.16 2.20 -14.42
CA VAL A 114 11.39 3.45 -14.39
C VAL A 114 11.71 4.23 -15.66
N ASN A 115 10.69 4.74 -16.34
CA ASN A 115 10.81 5.70 -17.42
C ASN A 115 9.94 6.91 -17.09
N THR A 116 10.53 8.09 -17.09
CA THR A 116 9.82 9.35 -16.87
C THR A 116 10.04 10.27 -18.05
N ARG A 117 8.95 10.75 -18.66
CA ARG A 117 8.97 11.70 -19.75
C ARG A 117 8.23 12.97 -19.38
N THR A 118 8.95 14.09 -19.37
CA THR A 118 8.42 15.41 -19.05
C THR A 118 8.40 16.29 -20.28
N SER A 119 7.29 16.98 -20.52
CA SER A 119 7.09 17.89 -21.65
C SER A 119 6.26 19.10 -21.24
N GLY A 120 6.48 20.24 -21.89
CA GLY A 120 5.75 21.47 -21.62
C GLY A 120 6.44 22.67 -22.28
N PRO A 121 5.83 23.87 -22.22
CA PRO A 121 6.35 25.06 -22.92
C PRO A 121 7.79 25.45 -22.56
N ALA A 122 8.22 25.16 -21.33
CA ALA A 122 9.57 25.47 -20.85
C ALA A 122 10.66 24.49 -21.31
N TYR A 123 10.28 23.35 -21.91
CA TYR A 123 11.23 22.28 -22.20
C TYR A 123 11.71 22.27 -23.66
N GLY A 124 11.05 23.01 -24.59
CA GLY A 124 11.37 22.95 -26.02
C GLY A 124 11.19 21.56 -26.63
N THR A 125 12.03 20.60 -26.22
CA THR A 125 11.92 19.18 -26.51
C THR A 125 11.60 18.41 -25.23
N PRO A 126 10.83 17.30 -25.28
CA PRO A 126 10.59 16.44 -24.11
C PRO A 126 11.89 15.94 -23.49
N VAL A 127 11.98 15.97 -22.16
CA VAL A 127 13.09 15.38 -21.39
C VAL A 127 12.65 13.99 -20.95
N GLU A 128 13.52 13.01 -21.15
CA GLU A 128 13.26 11.63 -20.80
C GLU A 128 14.39 11.07 -19.94
N HIS A 129 14.03 10.35 -18.90
CA HIS A 129 14.91 9.64 -17.98
C HIS A 129 14.43 8.22 -17.85
N ASP A 130 15.34 7.26 -18.00
CA ASP A 130 15.01 5.85 -17.80
C ASP A 130 16.17 5.09 -17.14
N GLY A 131 15.81 4.03 -16.43
CA GLY A 131 16.78 3.20 -15.73
C GLY A 131 16.18 2.45 -14.56
N PHE A 132 17.06 1.98 -13.68
CA PHE A 132 16.69 1.39 -12.41
C PHE A 132 16.28 2.50 -11.43
N GLY A 133 15.21 2.30 -10.68
CA GLY A 133 14.76 3.26 -9.66
C GLY A 133 15.45 3.08 -8.31
N ASP A 134 14.91 3.74 -7.29
CA ASP A 134 15.40 3.58 -5.92
C ASP A 134 14.94 2.25 -5.31
N THR A 135 15.72 1.72 -4.37
CA THR A 135 15.37 0.52 -3.61
C THR A 135 14.96 0.91 -2.19
N THR A 136 13.82 0.43 -1.71
CA THR A 136 13.39 0.63 -0.33
C THR A 136 13.57 -0.66 0.47
N LEU A 137 14.21 -0.56 1.63
CA LEU A 137 14.22 -1.60 2.66
C LEU A 137 13.12 -1.30 3.67
N ARG A 138 12.40 -2.33 4.11
CA ARG A 138 11.31 -2.17 5.08
C ARG A 138 11.39 -3.30 6.12
N LEU A 139 11.13 -2.95 7.36
CA LEU A 139 10.91 -3.91 8.45
C LEU A 139 9.49 -3.72 8.94
N LYS A 140 8.67 -4.75 8.80
CA LYS A 140 7.30 -4.78 9.29
C LYS A 140 7.22 -5.56 10.58
N ILE A 141 6.49 -5.02 11.55
CA ILE A 141 6.20 -5.62 12.84
C ILE A 141 4.68 -5.59 13.04
N ASN A 142 4.07 -6.73 13.30
CA ASN A 142 2.69 -6.73 13.78
C ASN A 142 2.68 -6.48 15.29
N LEU A 143 1.95 -5.46 15.72
CA LEU A 143 1.83 -5.06 17.11
C LEU A 143 0.61 -5.69 17.79
N LEU A 144 -0.41 -6.04 16.99
CA LEU A 144 -1.67 -6.57 17.52
C LEU A 144 -2.37 -7.46 16.46
N ALA A 145 -2.81 -8.63 16.92
CA ALA A 145 -3.75 -9.52 16.23
C ALA A 145 -3.27 -10.06 14.87
N ASN A 146 -2.01 -10.48 14.77
CA ASN A 146 -1.45 -11.08 13.56
C ASN A 146 -2.16 -12.39 13.16
N ASP A 147 -2.60 -13.17 14.14
CA ASP A 147 -3.24 -14.49 13.94
C ASP A 147 -4.76 -14.45 14.17
N GLY A 148 -5.39 -13.29 14.07
CA GLY A 148 -6.84 -13.11 14.19
C GLY A 148 -7.23 -12.02 15.18
N GLY A 149 -8.44 -11.50 15.01
CA GLY A 149 -9.00 -10.41 15.81
C GLY A 149 -9.76 -9.43 14.94
N LYS A 150 -10.60 -8.59 15.55
CA LYS A 150 -11.35 -7.57 14.82
C LYS A 150 -10.48 -6.37 14.46
N LEU A 151 -9.51 -6.06 15.31
CA LEU A 151 -8.58 -4.94 15.14
C LEU A 151 -7.17 -5.50 15.02
N ALA A 152 -6.48 -5.21 13.94
CA ALA A 152 -5.05 -5.48 13.77
C ALA A 152 -4.27 -4.17 13.59
N ILE A 153 -3.07 -4.11 14.16
CA ILE A 153 -2.19 -2.94 14.10
C ILE A 153 -0.79 -3.42 13.74
N GLY A 154 -0.18 -2.77 12.76
CA GLY A 154 1.20 -2.98 12.37
C GLY A 154 2.05 -1.74 12.59
N PHE A 155 3.35 -1.91 12.52
CA PHE A 155 4.35 -0.85 12.43
C PHE A 155 5.33 -1.22 11.32
N LEU A 156 5.65 -0.26 10.46
CA LEU A 156 6.69 -0.40 9.45
C LEU A 156 7.69 0.73 9.59
N SER A 157 8.96 0.38 9.56
CA SER A 157 10.03 1.32 9.29
C SER A 157 10.56 1.09 7.89
N SER A 158 10.79 2.14 7.13
CA SER A 158 11.28 2.09 5.77
C SER A 158 12.52 2.98 5.59
N LEU A 159 13.38 2.59 4.66
CA LEU A 159 14.55 3.35 4.26
C LEU A 159 14.71 3.25 2.74
N LYS A 160 14.41 4.33 2.04
CA LYS A 160 14.74 4.42 0.62
C LYS A 160 16.23 4.68 0.44
N ILE A 161 16.87 3.84 -0.36
CA ILE A 161 18.28 3.87 -0.72
C ILE A 161 18.40 4.41 -2.13
N PRO A 162 19.24 5.41 -2.42
CA PRO A 162 19.38 5.99 -3.74
C PRO A 162 20.20 5.08 -4.67
N THR A 163 19.58 3.99 -5.14
CA THR A 163 20.18 3.01 -6.06
C THR A 163 19.88 3.31 -7.52
N ASN A 164 19.15 4.39 -7.79
CA ASN A 164 18.68 4.71 -9.13
C ASN A 164 19.81 4.95 -10.14
N THR A 165 19.49 4.71 -11.41
CA THR A 165 20.33 5.04 -12.57
C THR A 165 19.52 5.94 -13.50
N GLY A 166 20.19 6.59 -14.47
CA GLY A 166 19.50 7.38 -15.49
C GLY A 166 18.69 8.59 -14.96
N ASN A 167 18.97 9.08 -13.75
CA ASN A 167 18.22 10.15 -13.09
C ASN A 167 16.72 9.83 -12.87
N THR A 168 16.39 8.58 -12.62
CA THR A 168 15.02 8.13 -12.37
C THR A 168 14.57 8.32 -10.91
N GLY A 169 15.46 8.68 -10.01
CA GLY A 169 15.23 8.98 -8.60
C GLY A 169 16.05 10.16 -8.10
N ASN A 170 16.20 10.28 -6.79
CA ASN A 170 17.09 11.26 -6.17
C ASN A 170 18.34 10.56 -5.58
N HIS A 171 19.30 11.33 -5.06
CA HIS A 171 20.54 10.79 -4.49
C HIS A 171 20.55 10.84 -2.95
N VAL A 172 19.37 10.82 -2.34
CA VAL A 172 19.20 11.04 -0.90
C VAL A 172 18.54 9.84 -0.24
N TRP A 173 19.02 9.47 0.95
CA TRP A 173 18.40 8.49 1.81
C TRP A 173 17.14 9.08 2.45
N GLU A 174 16.02 8.39 2.34
CA GLU A 174 14.74 8.89 2.83
C GLU A 174 14.10 7.85 3.77
N PRO A 175 14.17 8.08 5.09
CA PRO A 175 13.51 7.21 6.06
C PRO A 175 12.01 7.52 6.16
N GLY A 176 11.23 6.49 6.49
CA GLY A 176 9.80 6.57 6.73
C GLY A 176 9.34 5.65 7.85
N PHE A 177 8.19 6.00 8.45
CA PHE A 177 7.54 5.23 9.51
C PHE A 177 6.04 5.20 9.27
N GLU A 178 5.43 4.03 9.46
CA GLU A 178 4.03 3.78 9.12
C GLU A 178 3.34 2.96 10.21
N LEU A 179 2.06 3.26 10.46
CA LEU A 179 1.19 2.54 11.37
C LEU A 179 -0.09 2.13 10.64
N PRO A 180 -0.08 1.01 9.91
CA PRO A 180 -1.28 0.47 9.30
C PRO A 180 -2.20 -0.18 10.34
N VAL A 181 -3.50 0.00 10.13
CA VAL A 181 -4.58 -0.52 10.96
C VAL A 181 -5.62 -1.18 10.08
N SER A 182 -6.14 -2.31 10.50
CA SER A 182 -7.26 -3.00 9.86
C SER A 182 -8.32 -3.33 10.89
N TYR A 183 -9.60 -3.07 10.57
CA TYR A 183 -10.73 -3.34 11.45
C TYR A 183 -11.85 -4.05 10.69
N SER A 184 -12.22 -5.23 11.19
CA SER A 184 -13.31 -6.02 10.61
C SER A 184 -14.68 -5.44 11.00
N LEU A 185 -15.43 -4.98 10.00
CA LEU A 185 -16.77 -4.44 10.14
C LEU A 185 -17.85 -5.50 9.88
N PRO A 186 -19.11 -5.25 10.30
CA PRO A 186 -20.24 -6.07 9.88
C PRO A 186 -20.37 -6.20 8.36
N TRP A 187 -21.09 -7.21 7.89
CA TRP A 187 -21.39 -7.48 6.48
C TRP A 187 -20.18 -7.76 5.60
N GLY A 188 -19.06 -8.20 6.18
CA GLY A 188 -17.85 -8.59 5.46
C GLY A 188 -17.04 -7.40 4.91
N PHE A 189 -17.26 -6.18 5.39
CA PHE A 189 -16.39 -5.06 5.13
C PHE A 189 -15.16 -5.08 6.03
N THR A 190 -14.04 -4.59 5.51
CA THR A 190 -12.85 -4.27 6.27
C THR A 190 -12.54 -2.80 6.10
N LEU A 191 -12.51 -2.06 7.22
CA LEU A 191 -11.94 -0.72 7.27
C LEU A 191 -10.42 -0.87 7.41
N PHE A 192 -9.68 -0.18 6.56
CA PHE A 192 -8.23 -0.08 6.68
C PHE A 192 -7.80 1.37 6.64
N ALA A 193 -6.79 1.70 7.42
CA ALA A 193 -6.25 3.05 7.50
C ALA A 193 -4.76 2.99 7.86
N GLN A 194 -4.05 4.05 7.56
CA GLN A 194 -2.64 4.18 7.90
C GLN A 194 -2.31 5.62 8.23
N THR A 195 -1.37 5.85 9.12
CA THR A 195 -0.64 7.10 9.19
C THR A 195 0.83 6.83 8.87
N ARG A 196 1.41 7.66 8.01
CA ARG A 196 2.80 7.54 7.56
C ARG A 196 3.49 8.88 7.63
N ILE A 197 4.74 8.86 8.08
CA ILE A 197 5.64 10.01 8.08
C ILE A 197 6.88 9.65 7.28
N ASP A 198 7.17 10.42 6.22
CA ASP A 198 8.38 10.32 5.45
C ASP A 198 9.24 11.57 5.64
N ILE A 199 10.55 11.37 5.71
CA ILE A 199 11.55 12.43 5.69
C ILE A 199 12.17 12.43 4.30
N LEU A 200 11.71 13.35 3.46
CA LEU A 200 12.00 13.39 2.03
C LEU A 200 12.97 14.51 1.68
N ASP A 201 13.67 14.36 0.58
CA ASP A 201 14.44 15.45 -0.03
C ASP A 201 13.54 16.65 -0.37
N LYS A 202 14.05 17.85 -0.16
CA LYS A 202 13.41 19.07 -0.64
C LYS A 202 14.08 19.51 -1.93
N PRO A 203 13.44 19.33 -3.08
CA PRO A 203 14.04 19.67 -4.38
C PRO A 203 14.65 21.08 -4.40
N ARG A 204 15.82 21.22 -4.99
CA ARG A 204 16.59 22.48 -5.10
C ARG A 204 17.00 23.08 -3.74
N SER A 205 17.13 22.27 -2.71
CA SER A 205 17.55 22.68 -1.37
C SER A 205 18.40 21.55 -0.76
N SER A 206 19.35 21.88 0.11
CA SER A 206 20.09 20.90 0.91
C SER A 206 19.34 20.46 2.17
N LYS A 207 18.04 20.76 2.27
CA LYS A 207 17.21 20.47 3.44
C LYS A 207 16.28 19.31 3.17
N MET A 208 15.94 18.57 4.21
CA MET A 208 14.85 17.57 4.21
C MET A 208 13.51 18.25 4.52
N ARG A 209 12.42 17.61 4.12
CA ARG A 209 11.05 17.99 4.47
C ARG A 209 10.32 16.79 5.04
N VAL A 210 9.41 17.03 5.95
CA VAL A 210 8.50 15.99 6.46
C VAL A 210 7.25 15.97 5.58
N GLN A 211 6.82 14.78 5.20
CA GLN A 211 5.53 14.54 4.57
C GLN A 211 4.71 13.60 5.44
N TRP A 212 3.48 13.97 5.70
CA TRP A 212 2.51 13.16 6.43
C TRP A 212 1.46 12.63 5.45
N GLN A 213 1.13 11.34 5.55
CA GLN A 213 0.18 10.66 4.67
C GLN A 213 -0.81 9.86 5.51
N ASN A 214 -2.10 9.94 5.17
CA ASN A 214 -3.16 9.29 5.93
C ASN A 214 -4.22 8.67 5.00
N PRO A 215 -3.91 7.54 4.35
CA PRO A 215 -4.92 6.79 3.61
C PRO A 215 -5.95 6.17 4.56
N ILE A 216 -7.20 6.11 4.09
CA ILE A 216 -8.30 5.41 4.72
C ILE A 216 -9.22 4.80 3.67
N GLY A 217 -9.59 3.55 3.82
CA GLY A 217 -10.42 2.87 2.83
C GLY A 217 -11.27 1.75 3.39
N LEU A 218 -12.10 1.23 2.51
CA LEU A 218 -12.97 0.09 2.75
C LEU A 218 -12.73 -0.96 1.67
N SER A 219 -12.62 -2.20 2.07
CA SER A 219 -12.56 -3.36 1.17
C SER A 219 -13.64 -4.37 1.50
N ARG A 220 -14.00 -5.18 0.50
CA ARG A 220 -14.96 -6.26 0.65
C ARG A 220 -14.77 -7.31 -0.45
N THR A 221 -15.05 -8.57 -0.12
CA THR A 221 -15.31 -9.60 -1.14
C THR A 221 -16.63 -9.29 -1.85
N ILE A 222 -16.60 -9.19 -3.18
CA ILE A 222 -17.75 -8.87 -4.03
C ILE A 222 -18.50 -10.17 -4.36
N VAL A 223 -17.77 -11.15 -4.91
CA VAL A 223 -18.31 -12.46 -5.25
C VAL A 223 -17.19 -13.51 -5.36
N GLY A 224 -17.35 -14.65 -4.73
CA GLY A 224 -16.36 -15.75 -4.78
C GLY A 224 -14.97 -15.27 -4.36
N ASN A 225 -14.02 -15.35 -5.28
CA ASN A 225 -12.62 -14.95 -5.08
C ASN A 225 -12.32 -13.50 -5.51
N LEU A 226 -13.33 -12.75 -5.93
CA LEU A 226 -13.18 -11.36 -6.34
C LEU A 226 -13.46 -10.42 -5.18
N SER A 227 -12.49 -9.59 -4.85
CA SER A 227 -12.59 -8.51 -3.86
C SER A 227 -12.35 -7.16 -4.53
N GLY A 228 -12.80 -6.09 -3.87
CA GLY A 228 -12.55 -4.75 -4.32
C GLY A 228 -12.39 -3.81 -3.13
N TYR A 229 -11.82 -2.63 -3.40
CA TYR A 229 -11.64 -1.59 -2.40
C TYR A 229 -11.86 -0.20 -2.98
N VAL A 230 -12.12 0.74 -2.08
CA VAL A 230 -12.09 2.17 -2.32
C VAL A 230 -11.30 2.80 -1.17
N GLU A 231 -10.35 3.67 -1.50
CA GLU A 231 -9.48 4.35 -0.55
C GLU A 231 -9.43 5.84 -0.88
N PHE A 232 -9.51 6.68 0.12
CA PHE A 232 -9.13 8.08 0.07
C PHE A 232 -7.71 8.20 0.63
N TYR A 233 -6.84 8.85 -0.11
CA TYR A 233 -5.47 9.13 0.29
C TYR A 233 -5.24 10.62 0.34
N ASP A 234 -4.54 11.08 1.39
CA ASP A 234 -4.02 12.43 1.47
C ASP A 234 -2.55 12.46 1.86
N ALA A 235 -1.85 13.49 1.38
CA ALA A 235 -0.49 13.77 1.77
C ALA A 235 -0.31 15.27 2.01
N VAL A 236 0.24 15.59 3.17
CA VAL A 236 0.51 16.97 3.62
C VAL A 236 2.00 17.14 3.89
N SER A 237 2.56 18.23 3.40
CA SER A 237 3.97 18.62 3.61
C SER A 237 4.06 20.14 3.72
N THR A 238 5.25 20.69 3.57
CA THR A 238 5.47 22.16 3.48
C THR A 238 4.93 22.77 2.18
N GLY A 239 4.41 21.97 1.27
CA GLY A 239 3.79 22.37 0.00
C GLY A 239 2.27 22.20 0.02
N PRO A 240 1.63 22.29 -1.15
CA PRO A 240 0.21 22.09 -1.29
C PRO A 240 -0.23 20.67 -0.92
N TRP A 241 -1.45 20.54 -0.48
CA TRP A 241 -2.08 19.27 -0.17
C TRP A 241 -2.30 18.42 -1.42
N VAL A 242 -2.02 17.12 -1.31
CA VAL A 242 -2.25 16.10 -2.34
C VAL A 242 -3.35 15.18 -1.86
N GLY A 243 -4.40 15.01 -2.65
CA GLY A 243 -5.50 14.08 -2.37
C GLY A 243 -5.82 13.22 -3.59
N THR A 244 -6.05 11.91 -3.38
CA THR A 244 -6.49 10.99 -4.43
C THR A 244 -7.66 10.12 -3.96
N LEU A 245 -8.47 9.66 -4.92
CA LEU A 245 -9.44 8.59 -4.74
C LEU A 245 -8.91 7.35 -5.46
N ASP A 246 -8.72 6.29 -4.71
CA ASP A 246 -8.06 5.09 -5.16
C ASP A 246 -9.05 3.91 -5.13
N THR A 247 -8.98 3.04 -6.14
CA THR A 247 -9.85 1.86 -6.21
C THR A 247 -9.18 0.74 -6.99
N GLY A 248 -9.61 -0.48 -6.75
CA GLY A 248 -9.13 -1.64 -7.48
C GLY A 248 -9.92 -2.91 -7.22
N LEU A 249 -9.64 -3.88 -8.06
CA LEU A 249 -10.16 -5.23 -7.97
C LEU A 249 -9.00 -6.21 -7.77
N ILE A 250 -9.20 -7.17 -6.88
CA ILE A 250 -8.25 -8.24 -6.57
C ILE A 250 -8.94 -9.57 -6.80
N TYR A 251 -8.34 -10.44 -7.60
CA TYR A 251 -8.82 -11.80 -7.84
C TYR A 251 -7.86 -12.82 -7.26
N GLN A 252 -8.34 -13.59 -6.27
CA GLN A 252 -7.59 -14.68 -5.65
C GLN A 252 -7.64 -15.89 -6.56
N VAL A 253 -6.56 -16.16 -7.31
CA VAL A 253 -6.48 -17.26 -8.28
C VAL A 253 -6.30 -18.60 -7.58
N THR A 254 -5.41 -18.65 -6.58
CA THR A 254 -5.17 -19.81 -5.71
C THR A 254 -5.04 -19.33 -4.25
N PRO A 255 -5.00 -20.23 -3.25
CA PRO A 255 -4.73 -19.82 -1.86
C PRO A 255 -3.42 -19.04 -1.63
N ASN A 256 -2.51 -19.05 -2.61
CA ASN A 256 -1.20 -18.39 -2.50
C ASN A 256 -0.90 -17.42 -3.66
N PHE A 257 -1.87 -17.18 -4.56
CA PHE A 257 -1.65 -16.33 -5.74
C PHE A 257 -2.86 -15.44 -6.00
N SER A 258 -2.61 -14.17 -6.15
CA SER A 258 -3.60 -13.18 -6.57
C SER A 258 -3.09 -12.29 -7.69
N ILE A 259 -4.01 -11.73 -8.46
CA ILE A 259 -3.79 -10.70 -9.46
C ILE A 259 -4.69 -9.50 -9.14
N ASP A 260 -4.27 -8.32 -9.54
CA ASP A 260 -5.03 -7.09 -9.31
C ASP A 260 -4.96 -6.10 -10.47
N VAL A 261 -5.96 -5.22 -10.54
CA VAL A 261 -6.02 -4.08 -11.44
C VAL A 261 -6.54 -2.87 -10.67
N ASN A 262 -5.92 -1.70 -10.85
CA ASN A 262 -6.11 -0.56 -9.98
C ASN A 262 -6.06 0.75 -10.73
N ALA A 263 -6.78 1.74 -10.20
CA ALA A 263 -6.79 3.10 -10.69
C ALA A 263 -6.86 4.09 -9.53
N PHE A 264 -5.99 5.10 -9.57
CA PHE A 264 -5.95 6.22 -8.63
C PHE A 264 -6.25 7.51 -9.41
N PHE A 265 -7.10 8.35 -8.86
CA PHE A 265 -7.57 9.58 -9.49
C PHE A 265 -7.22 10.77 -8.61
N GLY A 266 -6.57 11.77 -9.17
CA GLY A 266 -6.27 13.03 -8.50
C GLY A 266 -7.54 13.79 -8.14
N LEU A 267 -7.63 14.24 -6.89
CA LEU A 267 -8.72 15.08 -6.39
C LEU A 267 -8.28 16.54 -6.21
N THR A 268 -6.98 16.79 -6.26
CA THR A 268 -6.39 18.12 -6.07
C THR A 268 -5.45 18.44 -7.21
N ASP A 269 -5.25 19.72 -7.51
CA ASP A 269 -4.36 20.19 -8.59
C ASP A 269 -2.89 19.79 -8.42
N ASN A 270 -2.51 19.31 -7.23
CA ASN A 270 -1.15 18.86 -6.91
C ASN A 270 -1.01 17.33 -6.85
N ALA A 271 -2.12 16.61 -7.02
CA ALA A 271 -2.10 15.18 -7.21
C ALA A 271 -1.84 14.85 -8.69
N PRO A 272 -1.20 13.72 -9.02
CA PRO A 272 -1.23 13.20 -10.38
C PRO A 272 -2.67 13.06 -10.88
N ASP A 273 -2.94 13.36 -12.15
CA ASP A 273 -4.29 13.25 -12.70
C ASP A 273 -4.84 11.83 -12.53
N TYR A 274 -4.04 10.85 -12.89
CA TYR A 274 -4.36 9.45 -12.64
C TYR A 274 -3.12 8.55 -12.70
N ASN A 275 -3.24 7.44 -11.97
CA ASN A 275 -2.31 6.32 -12.03
C ASN A 275 -3.11 5.04 -12.24
N VAL A 276 -2.73 4.22 -13.20
CA VAL A 276 -3.31 2.90 -13.47
C VAL A 276 -2.22 1.85 -13.47
N PHE A 277 -2.49 0.73 -12.82
CA PHE A 277 -1.53 -0.35 -12.72
C PHE A 277 -2.18 -1.71 -12.49
N SER A 278 -1.45 -2.74 -12.77
CA SER A 278 -1.83 -4.12 -12.53
C SER A 278 -0.64 -4.91 -12.05
N GLY A 279 -0.90 -5.88 -11.22
CA GLY A 279 0.16 -6.69 -10.66
C GLY A 279 -0.32 -8.00 -10.08
N PHE A 280 0.57 -8.61 -9.33
CA PHE A 280 0.30 -9.89 -8.68
C PHE A 280 1.01 -10.00 -7.34
N GLY A 281 0.53 -10.92 -6.53
CA GLY A 281 1.21 -11.41 -5.35
C GLY A 281 1.28 -12.94 -5.37
N TYR A 282 2.42 -13.49 -4.95
CA TYR A 282 2.63 -14.92 -4.85
C TYR A 282 3.41 -15.29 -3.59
N ARG A 283 2.87 -16.25 -2.81
CA ARG A 283 3.48 -16.83 -1.62
C ARG A 283 3.95 -18.24 -1.90
N PHE A 284 5.21 -18.53 -1.59
CA PHE A 284 5.88 -19.81 -1.76
C PHE A 284 5.62 -20.79 -0.60
#